data_11989413caf1c968b58ed6325296ff5e
#
_entry.id   11989413caf1c968b58ed6325296ff5e
#
_cell.length_a   1.000
_cell.length_b   1.000
_cell.length_c   1.000
_cell.angle_alpha   90.00
_cell.angle_beta   90.00
_cell.angle_gamma   90.00
#
_symmetry.space_group_name_H-M   'P 1'
#
loop_
_entity.id
_entity.type
_entity.pdbx_description
1 polymer ?
#
loop_
_entity_poly.entity_id
_entity_poly.type
_entity_poly.pdbx_seq_one_letter_code
_entity_poly.pdbx_strand_id
1 'polypeptide(L)'
;FAIQGEGSEAVVYVLEVNPRASRTVPFVSKATGQPLAKIAARCMAGQKLAAQTGIGGRAPLEVVPPYFSIKEAVFPFNKFPGVDPILGPEMRSTGEVMGVGLSFGEAMLKSQLGAGSRLPAKGTVVITVKNADKARAVKVASDLVDLGFSVVATKGTAAAIAAAGVPVGVVNKVKDGRPHIADMVKAGEIQLVYTTVDETRQAIADSRYIRTAALANRVTYYTTMAGAEAATEALKHAEGIEVQSLQALHAELEEGLAATPAA
;
A
#
# COMPACT_ATOMS: atom_id res chain seq x y z
N PHE A 1 9.14 -15.62 -0.78
CA PHE A 1 8.91 -15.98 -2.18
C PHE A 1 9.69 -15.04 -3.10
N ALA A 2 10.14 -15.54 -4.27
CA ALA A 2 10.56 -14.73 -5.40
C ALA A 2 9.66 -15.06 -6.59
N ILE A 3 9.34 -14.07 -7.41
CA ILE A 3 8.45 -14.24 -8.56
C ILE A 3 9.24 -13.82 -9.81
N GLN A 4 9.33 -14.71 -10.79
CA GLN A 4 9.95 -14.46 -12.08
C GLN A 4 8.87 -14.46 -13.17
N GLY A 5 8.85 -13.44 -14.00
CA GLY A 5 7.84 -13.27 -15.06
C GLY A 5 6.61 -12.51 -14.59
N GLU A 6 5.63 -12.39 -15.47
CA GLU A 6 4.37 -11.67 -15.24
C GLU A 6 3.16 -12.49 -15.71
N GLY A 7 1.98 -12.19 -15.14
CA GLY A 7 0.71 -12.81 -15.53
C GLY A 7 0.70 -14.34 -15.33
N SER A 8 0.13 -15.05 -16.29
CA SER A 8 0.00 -16.53 -16.23
C SER A 8 1.32 -17.29 -16.39
N GLU A 9 2.38 -16.62 -16.84
CA GLU A 9 3.72 -17.21 -16.99
C GLU A 9 4.61 -16.95 -15.77
N ALA A 10 4.10 -16.31 -14.74
CA ALA A 10 4.83 -16.05 -13.52
C ALA A 10 5.18 -17.35 -12.79
N VAL A 11 6.47 -17.53 -12.49
CA VAL A 11 6.98 -18.67 -11.69
C VAL A 11 7.24 -18.19 -10.27
N VAL A 12 6.66 -18.86 -9.29
CA VAL A 12 6.82 -18.57 -7.88
C VAL A 12 7.84 -19.52 -7.25
N TYR A 13 8.91 -18.95 -6.73
CA TYR A 13 9.95 -19.70 -6.00
C TYR A 13 9.76 -19.53 -4.50
N VAL A 14 9.72 -20.63 -3.76
CA VAL A 14 9.77 -20.60 -2.30
C VAL A 14 11.23 -20.46 -1.88
N LEU A 15 11.56 -19.35 -1.20
CA LEU A 15 12.92 -19.09 -0.72
C LEU A 15 13.15 -19.76 0.63
N GLU A 16 12.20 -19.59 1.56
CA GLU A 16 12.25 -20.18 2.90
C GLU A 16 10.84 -20.31 3.48
N VAL A 17 10.72 -21.15 4.51
CA VAL A 17 9.54 -21.23 5.37
C VAL A 17 10.00 -21.00 6.80
N ASN A 18 9.33 -20.09 7.50
CA ASN A 18 9.61 -19.80 8.90
C ASN A 18 8.65 -20.60 9.81
N PRO A 19 9.05 -21.76 10.36
CA PRO A 19 8.19 -22.64 11.17
C PRO A 19 8.04 -22.11 12.60
N ARG A 20 7.49 -20.93 12.74
CA ARG A 20 7.30 -20.22 14.00
C ARG A 20 6.05 -19.35 13.93
N ALA A 21 5.54 -18.89 15.09
CA ALA A 21 4.55 -17.81 15.11
C ALA A 21 5.12 -16.56 14.45
N SER A 22 4.34 -15.93 13.57
CA SER A 22 4.69 -14.70 12.87
C SER A 22 3.69 -13.60 13.19
N ARG A 23 4.03 -12.35 12.89
CA ARG A 23 3.09 -11.22 12.99
C ARG A 23 1.91 -11.34 12.02
N THR A 24 2.03 -12.17 10.98
CA THR A 24 0.94 -12.46 10.05
C THR A 24 -0.18 -13.25 10.69
N VAL A 25 0.11 -14.10 11.70
CA VAL A 25 -0.92 -14.90 12.40
C VAL A 25 -2.01 -14.02 13.04
N PRO A 26 -1.71 -12.99 13.86
CA PRO A 26 -2.74 -12.09 14.38
C PRO A 26 -3.49 -11.35 13.27
N PHE A 27 -2.82 -10.94 12.20
CA PHE A 27 -3.48 -10.31 11.05
C PHE A 27 -4.50 -11.24 10.41
N VAL A 28 -4.10 -12.45 10.04
CA VAL A 28 -4.99 -13.43 9.40
C VAL A 28 -6.13 -13.82 10.34
N SER A 29 -5.86 -14.00 11.64
CA SER A 29 -6.89 -14.28 12.64
C SER A 29 -7.96 -13.19 12.69
N LYS A 30 -7.56 -11.92 12.65
CA LYS A 30 -8.49 -10.78 12.61
C LYS A 30 -9.21 -10.67 11.26
N ALA A 31 -8.51 -10.93 10.16
CA ALA A 31 -9.10 -10.85 8.82
C ALA A 31 -10.15 -11.94 8.59
N THR A 32 -9.95 -13.14 9.13
CA THR A 32 -10.80 -14.31 8.86
C THR A 32 -11.71 -14.71 10.01
N GLY A 33 -11.58 -14.07 11.18
CA GLY A 33 -12.29 -14.50 12.38
C GLY A 33 -11.78 -15.80 13.00
N GLN A 34 -10.81 -16.48 12.38
CA GLN A 34 -10.27 -17.75 12.86
C GLN A 34 -9.27 -17.54 14.00
N PRO A 35 -9.45 -18.17 15.16
CA PRO A 35 -8.53 -17.99 16.30
C PRO A 35 -7.26 -18.83 16.15
N LEU A 36 -6.44 -18.55 15.13
CA LEU A 36 -5.32 -19.41 14.70
C LEU A 36 -4.32 -19.70 15.80
N ALA A 37 -4.01 -18.74 16.68
CA ALA A 37 -3.09 -18.96 17.80
C ALA A 37 -3.65 -19.97 18.80
N LYS A 38 -4.96 -19.91 19.10
CA LYS A 38 -5.63 -20.89 19.98
C LYS A 38 -5.67 -22.27 19.35
N ILE A 39 -5.97 -22.35 18.06
CA ILE A 39 -5.98 -23.60 17.28
C ILE A 39 -4.58 -24.23 17.31
N ALA A 40 -3.54 -23.46 17.03
CA ALA A 40 -2.16 -23.95 17.05
C ALA A 40 -1.74 -24.45 18.45
N ALA A 41 -2.04 -23.69 19.51
CA ALA A 41 -1.72 -24.06 20.88
C ALA A 41 -2.40 -25.39 21.29
N ARG A 42 -3.65 -25.61 20.88
CA ARG A 42 -4.36 -26.87 21.12
C ARG A 42 -3.75 -28.04 20.35
N CYS A 43 -3.32 -27.81 19.11
CA CYS A 43 -2.58 -28.82 18.35
C CYS A 43 -1.27 -29.21 19.04
N MET A 44 -0.53 -28.23 19.56
CA MET A 44 0.71 -28.48 20.33
C MET A 44 0.44 -29.26 21.61
N ALA A 45 -0.75 -29.11 22.21
CA ALA A 45 -1.20 -29.87 23.37
C ALA A 45 -1.79 -31.24 23.00
N GLY A 46 -1.70 -31.68 21.75
CA GLY A 46 -2.12 -33.01 21.29
C GLY A 46 -3.54 -33.08 20.73
N GLN A 47 -4.30 -32.02 20.68
CA GLN A 47 -5.63 -32.02 20.08
C GLN A 47 -5.49 -32.01 18.54
N LYS A 48 -6.14 -32.96 17.88
CA LYS A 48 -6.11 -32.99 16.39
C LYS A 48 -6.83 -31.78 15.78
N LEU A 49 -6.30 -31.24 14.70
CA LEU A 49 -6.88 -30.11 13.98
C LEU A 49 -8.34 -30.37 13.58
N ALA A 50 -8.62 -31.55 13.02
CA ALA A 50 -9.95 -31.94 12.58
C ALA A 50 -11.00 -32.05 13.73
N ALA A 51 -10.56 -32.12 14.99
CA ALA A 51 -11.43 -32.13 16.15
C ALA A 51 -11.74 -30.73 16.70
N GLN A 52 -11.16 -29.68 16.10
CA GLN A 52 -11.36 -28.31 16.53
C GLN A 52 -12.42 -27.62 15.66
N THR A 53 -13.17 -26.73 16.26
CA THR A 53 -14.13 -25.85 15.56
C THR A 53 -13.51 -24.47 15.38
N GLY A 54 -13.69 -23.90 14.19
CA GLY A 54 -13.35 -22.52 13.85
C GLY A 54 -14.57 -21.61 13.93
N ILE A 55 -14.54 -20.57 13.11
CA ILE A 55 -15.66 -19.64 12.98
C ILE A 55 -16.93 -20.36 12.47
N GLY A 56 -18.10 -19.99 12.98
CA GLY A 56 -19.38 -20.60 12.60
C GLY A 56 -19.52 -22.08 13.01
N GLY A 57 -18.71 -22.58 13.97
CA GLY A 57 -18.75 -23.95 14.45
C GLY A 57 -18.25 -25.01 13.45
N ARG A 58 -17.65 -24.60 12.34
CA ARG A 58 -17.07 -25.49 11.31
C ARG A 58 -15.64 -25.89 11.70
N ALA A 59 -15.15 -26.99 11.13
CA ALA A 59 -13.71 -27.31 11.19
C ALA A 59 -12.88 -26.13 10.66
N PRO A 60 -11.64 -25.92 11.18
CA PRO A 60 -10.76 -24.87 10.68
C PRO A 60 -10.46 -25.09 9.18
N LEU A 61 -11.25 -24.42 8.35
CA LEU A 61 -11.16 -24.48 6.89
C LEU A 61 -10.62 -23.13 6.38
N GLU A 62 -10.23 -23.14 5.13
CA GLU A 62 -9.96 -21.91 4.40
C GLU A 62 -11.20 -21.01 4.40
N VAL A 63 -11.03 -19.79 4.87
CA VAL A 63 -12.09 -18.76 4.90
C VAL A 63 -11.66 -17.62 3.99
N VAL A 64 -12.48 -17.34 2.98
CA VAL A 64 -12.34 -16.15 2.14
C VAL A 64 -13.40 -15.15 2.53
N PRO A 65 -13.05 -14.08 3.27
CA PRO A 65 -14.02 -13.06 3.68
C PRO A 65 -14.58 -12.30 2.47
N PRO A 66 -15.83 -11.81 2.53
CA PRO A 66 -16.42 -10.99 1.47
C PRO A 66 -15.96 -9.54 1.50
N TYR A 67 -14.82 -9.26 2.13
CA TYR A 67 -14.21 -7.96 2.27
C TYR A 67 -12.68 -8.04 2.09
N PHE A 68 -12.08 -6.89 1.83
CA PHE A 68 -10.63 -6.75 1.71
C PHE A 68 -10.01 -6.45 3.06
N SER A 69 -8.89 -7.11 3.35
CA SER A 69 -8.05 -6.83 4.51
C SER A 69 -6.63 -6.52 4.05
N ILE A 70 -6.15 -5.32 4.34
CA ILE A 70 -4.81 -4.87 3.97
C ILE A 70 -3.95 -4.76 5.23
N LYS A 71 -2.80 -5.44 5.19
CA LYS A 71 -1.76 -5.31 6.21
C LYS A 71 -0.72 -4.32 5.75
N GLU A 72 -0.45 -3.32 6.57
CA GLU A 72 0.58 -2.33 6.30
C GLU A 72 1.60 -2.25 7.42
N ALA A 73 2.87 -2.11 7.05
CA ALA A 73 3.96 -1.94 7.99
C ALA A 73 4.04 -0.49 8.48
N VAL A 74 4.29 -0.31 9.78
CA VAL A 74 4.53 1.01 10.38
C VAL A 74 6.02 1.25 10.48
N PHE A 75 6.50 2.34 9.87
CA PHE A 75 7.90 2.74 9.88
C PHE A 75 8.12 4.00 10.71
N PRO A 76 9.06 4.01 11.66
CA PRO A 76 9.31 5.16 12.53
C PRO A 76 10.28 6.18 11.90
N PHE A 77 10.39 6.27 10.59
CA PHE A 77 11.36 7.15 9.91
C PHE A 77 11.26 8.62 10.30
N ASN A 78 10.05 9.08 10.63
CA ASN A 78 9.81 10.44 11.10
C ASN A 78 10.45 10.75 12.46
N LYS A 79 10.86 9.73 13.22
CA LYS A 79 11.54 9.89 14.52
C LYS A 79 13.06 9.98 14.36
N PHE A 80 13.59 9.72 13.17
CA PHE A 80 15.04 9.68 12.89
C PHE A 80 15.38 10.64 11.75
N PRO A 81 15.58 11.94 12.04
CA PRO A 81 15.91 12.93 11.01
C PRO A 81 17.16 12.54 10.23
N GLY A 82 17.12 12.69 8.90
CA GLY A 82 18.25 12.43 8.01
C GLY A 82 18.45 10.95 7.61
N VAL A 83 17.67 10.03 8.14
CA VAL A 83 17.72 8.62 7.72
C VAL A 83 17.08 8.48 6.33
N ASP A 84 17.75 7.70 5.46
CA ASP A 84 17.16 7.33 4.17
C ASP A 84 16.02 6.31 4.40
N PRO A 85 14.79 6.61 3.95
CA PRO A 85 13.65 5.71 4.10
C PRO A 85 13.65 4.54 3.10
N ILE A 86 14.70 4.36 2.30
CA ILE A 86 14.83 3.20 1.42
C ILE A 86 14.80 1.92 2.26
N LEU A 87 13.91 1.01 1.87
CA LEU A 87 13.84 -0.33 2.44
C LEU A 87 14.96 -1.20 1.87
N GLY A 88 15.58 -1.97 2.75
CA GLY A 88 16.60 -2.98 2.46
C GLY A 88 16.20 -4.33 3.04
N PRO A 89 17.13 -5.28 3.11
CA PRO A 89 16.87 -6.60 3.67
C PRO A 89 16.65 -6.60 5.19
N GLU A 90 17.04 -5.52 5.87
CA GLU A 90 16.86 -5.39 7.32
C GLU A 90 15.43 -4.99 7.66
N MET A 91 14.89 -5.55 8.74
CA MET A 91 13.59 -5.14 9.29
C MET A 91 13.68 -3.75 9.89
N ARG A 92 12.91 -2.80 9.35
CA ARG A 92 12.82 -1.41 9.84
C ARG A 92 11.44 -1.05 10.39
N SER A 93 10.47 -1.93 10.24
CA SER A 93 9.12 -1.70 10.78
C SER A 93 9.09 -1.92 12.28
N THR A 94 8.30 -1.10 12.99
CA THR A 94 8.06 -1.22 14.44
C THR A 94 6.73 -1.89 14.77
N GLY A 95 5.85 -2.04 13.80
CA GLY A 95 4.54 -2.64 13.96
C GLY A 95 3.83 -2.82 12.64
N GLU A 96 2.59 -3.26 12.73
CA GLU A 96 1.70 -3.51 11.60
C GLU A 96 0.30 -3.03 11.95
N VAL A 97 -0.43 -2.55 10.97
CA VAL A 97 -1.83 -2.15 11.06
C VAL A 97 -2.66 -2.91 10.06
N MET A 98 -3.96 -2.95 10.26
CA MET A 98 -4.92 -3.56 9.35
C MET A 98 -5.98 -2.54 8.95
N GLY A 99 -6.18 -2.39 7.64
CA GLY A 99 -7.35 -1.73 7.07
C GLY A 99 -8.33 -2.77 6.55
N VAL A 100 -9.62 -2.59 6.79
CA VAL A 100 -10.69 -3.46 6.28
C VAL A 100 -11.73 -2.63 5.57
N GLY A 101 -12.20 -3.10 4.42
CA GLY A 101 -13.23 -2.41 3.64
C GLY A 101 -13.90 -3.35 2.64
N LEU A 102 -15.07 -2.96 2.16
CA LEU A 102 -15.79 -3.71 1.12
C LEU A 102 -15.14 -3.57 -0.25
N SER A 103 -14.30 -2.57 -0.44
CA SER A 103 -13.45 -2.40 -1.61
C SER A 103 -11.97 -2.37 -1.23
N PHE A 104 -11.10 -2.66 -2.21
CA PHE A 104 -9.66 -2.55 -2.02
C PHE A 104 -9.24 -1.12 -1.65
N GLY A 105 -9.80 -0.11 -2.33
CA GLY A 105 -9.48 1.30 -2.08
C GLY A 105 -9.83 1.75 -0.66
N GLU A 106 -11.00 1.35 -0.16
CA GLU A 106 -11.41 1.62 1.21
C GLU A 106 -10.47 0.98 2.24
N ALA A 107 -10.18 -0.33 2.06
CA ALA A 107 -9.26 -1.05 2.94
C ALA A 107 -7.85 -0.44 2.92
N MET A 108 -7.37 -0.02 1.74
CA MET A 108 -6.08 0.65 1.56
C MET A 108 -6.06 2.00 2.28
N LEU A 109 -7.09 2.82 2.12
CA LEU A 109 -7.18 4.10 2.82
C LEU A 109 -7.14 3.93 4.34
N LYS A 110 -7.91 2.98 4.86
CA LYS A 110 -7.92 2.67 6.30
C LYS A 110 -6.57 2.17 6.81
N SER A 111 -5.85 1.35 6.02
CA SER A 111 -4.50 0.90 6.38
C SER A 111 -3.50 2.06 6.44
N GLN A 112 -3.54 2.97 5.46
CA GLN A 112 -2.71 4.17 5.42
C GLN A 112 -2.93 5.05 6.66
N LEU A 113 -4.19 5.32 6.99
CA LEU A 113 -4.55 6.08 8.19
C LEU A 113 -4.04 5.41 9.47
N GLY A 114 -4.23 4.09 9.58
CA GLY A 114 -3.72 3.29 10.71
C GLY A 114 -2.19 3.32 10.82
N ALA A 115 -1.47 3.36 9.71
CA ALA A 115 -0.01 3.49 9.67
C ALA A 115 0.49 4.93 9.95
N GLY A 116 -0.42 5.89 10.10
CA GLY A 116 -0.10 7.30 10.31
C GLY A 116 0.26 8.05 9.01
N SER A 117 0.07 7.42 7.85
CA SER A 117 0.18 8.06 6.55
C SER A 117 -1.12 8.78 6.22
N ARG A 118 -1.02 10.03 5.79
CA ARG A 118 -2.21 10.81 5.39
C ARG A 118 -2.18 11.06 3.89
N LEU A 119 -3.16 10.51 3.20
CA LEU A 119 -3.42 10.89 1.83
C LEU A 119 -4.12 12.25 1.80
N PRO A 120 -3.68 13.18 0.93
CA PRO A 120 -4.30 14.49 0.84
C PRO A 120 -5.69 14.40 0.20
N ALA A 121 -6.64 15.22 0.66
CA ALA A 121 -7.96 15.31 0.02
C ALA A 121 -7.96 16.16 -1.26
N LYS A 122 -6.96 17.03 -1.44
CA LYS A 122 -6.78 17.91 -2.61
C LYS A 122 -5.35 18.44 -2.66
N GLY A 123 -4.99 19.08 -3.74
CA GLY A 123 -3.69 19.73 -3.90
C GLY A 123 -2.96 19.30 -5.15
N THR A 124 -1.64 19.38 -5.12
CA THR A 124 -0.78 19.03 -6.27
C THR A 124 -0.06 17.71 -6.02
N VAL A 125 -0.11 16.85 -7.02
CA VAL A 125 0.63 15.58 -7.06
C VAL A 125 1.76 15.70 -8.06
N VAL A 126 2.97 15.34 -7.64
CA VAL A 126 4.10 15.22 -8.57
C VAL A 126 4.28 13.77 -9.00
N ILE A 127 4.41 13.57 -10.31
CA ILE A 127 4.68 12.27 -10.92
C ILE A 127 6.02 12.31 -11.65
N THR A 128 6.97 11.49 -11.21
CA THR A 128 8.28 11.34 -11.87
C THR A 128 8.65 9.87 -11.95
N VAL A 129 8.53 9.29 -13.14
CA VAL A 129 8.66 7.85 -13.33
C VAL A 129 9.66 7.49 -14.43
N LYS A 130 10.24 6.28 -14.32
CA LYS A 130 11.07 5.70 -15.35
C LYS A 130 10.26 5.40 -16.62
N ASN A 131 10.97 5.19 -17.74
CA ASN A 131 10.30 5.03 -19.04
C ASN A 131 9.30 3.87 -19.10
N ALA A 132 9.63 2.73 -18.50
CA ALA A 132 8.76 1.55 -18.46
C ALA A 132 7.41 1.80 -17.74
N ASP A 133 7.38 2.76 -16.81
CA ASP A 133 6.20 3.04 -15.97
C ASP A 133 5.29 4.14 -16.56
N LYS A 134 5.68 4.80 -17.64
CA LYS A 134 4.95 5.97 -18.19
C LYS A 134 3.51 5.65 -18.59
N ALA A 135 3.25 4.50 -19.19
CA ALA A 135 1.90 4.11 -19.59
C ALA A 135 0.96 4.00 -18.38
N ARG A 136 1.44 3.41 -17.29
CA ARG A 136 0.70 3.32 -16.02
C ARG A 136 0.52 4.69 -15.37
N ALA A 137 1.57 5.53 -15.42
CA ALA A 137 1.53 6.89 -14.88
C ALA A 137 0.51 7.79 -15.60
N VAL A 138 0.27 7.59 -16.89
CA VAL A 138 -0.79 8.31 -17.65
C VAL A 138 -2.17 8.00 -17.05
N LYS A 139 -2.49 6.74 -16.78
CA LYS A 139 -3.76 6.35 -16.16
C LYS A 139 -3.90 6.95 -14.77
N VAL A 140 -2.87 6.84 -13.94
CA VAL A 140 -2.84 7.43 -12.59
C VAL A 140 -3.04 8.95 -12.64
N ALA A 141 -2.40 9.64 -13.59
CA ALA A 141 -2.57 11.08 -13.76
C ALA A 141 -4.00 11.46 -14.15
N SER A 142 -4.64 10.69 -15.04
CA SER A 142 -6.05 10.88 -15.41
C SER A 142 -6.95 10.73 -14.19
N ASP A 143 -6.83 9.63 -13.46
CA ASP A 143 -7.62 9.37 -12.25
C ASP A 143 -7.46 10.49 -11.19
N LEU A 144 -6.25 11.02 -11.02
CA LEU A 144 -5.98 12.13 -10.10
C LEU A 144 -6.63 13.44 -10.54
N VAL A 145 -6.61 13.75 -11.85
CA VAL A 145 -7.29 14.94 -12.39
C VAL A 145 -8.80 14.82 -12.21
N ASP A 146 -9.37 13.65 -12.45
CA ASP A 146 -10.80 13.38 -12.24
C ASP A 146 -11.20 13.52 -10.76
N LEU A 147 -10.28 13.25 -9.85
CA LEU A 147 -10.43 13.48 -8.40
C LEU A 147 -10.18 14.95 -7.99
N GLY A 148 -9.90 15.85 -8.92
CA GLY A 148 -9.71 17.27 -8.66
C GLY A 148 -8.30 17.68 -8.21
N PHE A 149 -7.31 16.80 -8.36
CA PHE A 149 -5.91 17.14 -8.09
C PHE A 149 -5.27 17.85 -9.28
N SER A 150 -4.35 18.78 -8.99
CA SER A 150 -3.42 19.28 -9.99
C SER A 150 -2.25 18.31 -10.15
N VAL A 151 -1.89 17.97 -11.38
CA VAL A 151 -0.77 17.07 -11.65
C VAL A 151 0.40 17.86 -12.24
N VAL A 152 1.59 17.67 -11.67
CA VAL A 152 2.86 18.14 -12.25
C VAL A 152 3.79 16.95 -12.45
N ALA A 153 4.63 17.00 -13.47
CA ALA A 153 5.51 15.89 -13.78
C ALA A 153 6.85 16.38 -14.36
N THR A 154 7.89 15.56 -14.24
CA THR A 154 9.16 15.84 -14.91
C THR A 154 8.99 15.75 -16.43
N LYS A 155 9.76 16.55 -17.19
CA LYS A 155 9.63 16.77 -18.64
C LYS A 155 9.25 15.53 -19.44
N GLY A 156 9.95 14.41 -19.26
CA GLY A 156 9.69 13.18 -20.02
C GLY A 156 8.41 12.45 -19.59
N THR A 157 8.01 12.55 -18.33
CA THR A 157 6.74 12.03 -17.82
C THR A 157 5.58 12.94 -18.22
N ALA A 158 5.75 14.27 -18.09
CA ALA A 158 4.78 15.26 -18.52
C ALA A 158 4.45 15.14 -20.02
N ALA A 159 5.46 14.93 -20.86
CA ALA A 159 5.24 14.74 -22.30
C ALA A 159 4.35 13.51 -22.59
N ALA A 160 4.52 12.40 -21.86
CA ALA A 160 3.68 11.21 -22.02
C ALA A 160 2.24 11.44 -21.54
N ILE A 161 2.06 12.12 -20.42
CA ILE A 161 0.75 12.46 -19.84
C ILE A 161 0.00 13.43 -20.77
N ALA A 162 0.67 14.49 -21.22
CA ALA A 162 0.08 15.48 -22.14
C ALA A 162 -0.30 14.88 -23.51
N ALA A 163 0.51 13.94 -24.02
CA ALA A 163 0.20 13.24 -25.27
C ALA A 163 -1.09 12.41 -25.20
N ALA A 164 -1.51 12.01 -23.99
CA ALA A 164 -2.78 11.34 -23.74
C ALA A 164 -3.95 12.32 -23.47
N GLY A 165 -3.72 13.64 -23.61
CA GLY A 165 -4.74 14.66 -23.39
C GLY A 165 -5.01 15.00 -21.92
N VAL A 166 -4.21 14.51 -20.98
CA VAL A 166 -4.39 14.77 -19.54
C VAL A 166 -3.67 16.06 -19.17
N PRO A 167 -4.31 17.02 -18.48
CA PRO A 167 -3.70 18.25 -18.02
C PRO A 167 -2.53 17.98 -17.07
N VAL A 168 -1.37 18.55 -17.35
CA VAL A 168 -0.16 18.37 -16.55
C VAL A 168 0.78 19.55 -16.65
N GLY A 169 1.29 20.01 -15.50
CA GLY A 169 2.37 20.99 -15.43
C GLY A 169 3.74 20.32 -15.53
N VAL A 170 4.76 21.10 -15.92
CA VAL A 170 6.15 20.62 -15.99
C VAL A 170 6.93 21.13 -14.80
N VAL A 171 7.68 20.22 -14.16
CA VAL A 171 8.60 20.53 -13.07
C VAL A 171 10.01 20.00 -13.37
N ASN A 172 11.03 20.74 -12.91
CA ASN A 172 12.42 20.33 -13.09
C ASN A 172 12.78 19.13 -12.17
N LYS A 173 13.64 18.25 -12.70
CA LYS A 173 14.37 17.31 -11.83
C LYS A 173 15.38 18.09 -10.99
N VAL A 174 15.86 17.49 -9.91
CA VAL A 174 16.87 18.11 -9.03
C VAL A 174 18.10 18.58 -9.80
N LYS A 175 18.54 17.82 -10.81
CA LYS A 175 19.70 18.15 -11.64
C LYS A 175 19.43 19.21 -12.73
N ASP A 176 18.18 19.48 -13.08
CA ASP A 176 17.81 20.34 -14.20
C ASP A 176 17.71 21.82 -13.81
N GLY A 177 17.97 22.13 -12.54
CA GLY A 177 17.96 23.50 -12.01
C GLY A 177 16.75 23.80 -11.14
N ARG A 178 16.72 25.00 -10.59
CA ARG A 178 15.66 25.46 -9.67
C ARG A 178 14.60 26.34 -10.39
N PRO A 179 13.34 26.35 -9.92
CA PRO A 179 12.80 25.47 -8.89
C PRO A 179 12.65 24.02 -9.37
N HIS A 180 12.89 23.07 -8.48
CA HIS A 180 12.75 21.65 -8.75
C HIS A 180 11.81 20.97 -7.74
N ILE A 181 11.48 19.70 -7.93
CA ILE A 181 10.52 18.96 -7.11
C ILE A 181 10.74 19.17 -5.60
N ALA A 182 11.99 19.06 -5.12
CA ALA A 182 12.25 19.17 -3.68
C ALA A 182 12.10 20.61 -3.16
N ASP A 183 12.27 21.63 -4.00
CA ASP A 183 11.97 23.02 -3.63
C ASP A 183 10.46 23.21 -3.45
N MET A 184 9.65 22.68 -4.37
CA MET A 184 8.18 22.72 -4.31
C MET A 184 7.63 21.95 -3.10
N VAL A 185 8.23 20.79 -2.77
CA VAL A 185 7.88 20.06 -1.55
C VAL A 185 8.14 20.89 -0.30
N LYS A 186 9.32 21.54 -0.21
CA LYS A 186 9.69 22.40 0.92
C LYS A 186 8.81 23.65 1.00
N ALA A 187 8.35 24.18 -0.13
CA ALA A 187 7.44 25.33 -0.20
C ALA A 187 5.98 24.94 0.13
N GLY A 188 5.68 23.65 0.35
CA GLY A 188 4.32 23.18 0.62
C GLY A 188 3.40 23.16 -0.61
N GLU A 189 3.95 23.30 -1.80
CA GLU A 189 3.21 23.29 -3.06
C GLU A 189 2.82 21.87 -3.52
N ILE A 190 3.49 20.83 -3.01
CA ILE A 190 3.26 19.43 -3.33
C ILE A 190 2.69 18.69 -2.11
N GLN A 191 1.58 17.99 -2.27
CA GLN A 191 0.90 17.23 -1.24
C GLN A 191 1.11 15.71 -1.37
N LEU A 192 1.51 15.23 -2.56
CA LEU A 192 1.72 13.79 -2.81
C LEU A 192 2.81 13.60 -3.87
N VAL A 193 3.64 12.58 -3.69
CA VAL A 193 4.77 12.27 -4.58
C VAL A 193 4.69 10.84 -5.08
N TYR A 194 4.66 10.65 -6.39
CA TYR A 194 4.83 9.37 -7.05
C TYR A 194 6.17 9.36 -7.81
N THR A 195 7.10 8.52 -7.38
CA THR A 195 8.44 8.49 -7.96
C THR A 195 8.92 7.06 -8.20
N THR A 196 9.26 6.73 -9.43
CA THR A 196 9.99 5.51 -9.75
C THR A 196 11.27 5.86 -10.48
N VAL A 197 12.32 5.07 -10.29
CA VAL A 197 13.65 5.38 -10.82
C VAL A 197 14.26 4.19 -11.53
N ASP A 198 15.08 4.49 -12.54
CA ASP A 198 15.99 3.52 -13.13
C ASP A 198 17.17 3.26 -12.16
N GLU A 199 17.89 2.16 -12.38
CA GLU A 199 19.02 1.74 -11.52
C GLU A 199 20.29 2.58 -11.70
N THR A 200 20.20 3.73 -12.34
CA THR A 200 21.36 4.62 -12.51
C THR A 200 21.68 5.35 -11.20
N ARG A 201 22.96 5.49 -10.89
CA ARG A 201 23.42 6.17 -9.66
C ARG A 201 22.81 7.57 -9.50
N GLN A 202 22.71 8.32 -10.60
CA GLN A 202 22.17 9.68 -10.59
C GLN A 202 20.65 9.67 -10.28
N ALA A 203 19.87 8.78 -10.91
CA ALA A 203 18.43 8.66 -10.65
C ALA A 203 18.15 8.25 -9.19
N ILE A 204 18.96 7.37 -8.64
CA ILE A 204 18.87 6.96 -7.23
C ILE A 204 19.16 8.15 -6.30
N ALA A 205 20.21 8.94 -6.57
CA ALA A 205 20.56 10.11 -5.77
C ALA A 205 19.47 11.20 -5.83
N ASP A 206 18.95 11.52 -7.00
CA ASP A 206 17.85 12.49 -7.16
C ASP A 206 16.59 12.03 -6.41
N SER A 207 16.24 10.75 -6.54
CA SER A 207 15.11 10.16 -5.83
C SER A 207 15.29 10.17 -4.32
N ARG A 208 16.50 9.90 -3.82
CA ARG A 208 16.80 10.02 -2.39
C ARG A 208 16.55 11.42 -1.87
N TYR A 209 16.99 12.43 -2.61
CA TYR A 209 16.80 13.83 -2.23
C TYR A 209 15.32 14.21 -2.16
N ILE A 210 14.51 13.76 -3.13
CA ILE A 210 13.06 13.97 -3.16
C ILE A 210 12.39 13.28 -1.96
N ARG A 211 12.71 12.00 -1.68
CA ARG A 211 12.14 11.25 -0.55
C ARG A 211 12.49 11.86 0.80
N THR A 212 13.74 12.28 0.97
CA THR A 212 14.18 12.95 2.20
C THR A 212 13.44 14.28 2.41
N ALA A 213 13.24 15.06 1.33
CA ALA A 213 12.45 16.28 1.40
C ALA A 213 10.98 15.99 1.72
N ALA A 214 10.37 14.97 1.10
CA ALA A 214 8.99 14.56 1.36
C ALA A 214 8.80 14.12 2.82
N LEU A 215 9.69 13.26 3.33
CA LEU A 215 9.65 12.80 4.72
C LEU A 215 9.78 13.95 5.73
N ALA A 216 10.74 14.87 5.52
CA ALA A 216 10.97 16.01 6.40
C ALA A 216 9.78 16.97 6.44
N ASN A 217 9.02 17.08 5.34
CA ASN A 217 7.85 17.95 5.23
C ASN A 217 6.51 17.18 5.40
N ARG A 218 6.56 15.91 5.83
CA ARG A 218 5.38 15.05 6.04
C ARG A 218 4.50 14.90 4.80
N VAL A 219 5.09 14.95 3.62
CA VAL A 219 4.44 14.67 2.34
C VAL A 219 4.50 13.17 2.08
N THR A 220 3.35 12.56 1.84
CA THR A 220 3.27 11.14 1.51
C THR A 220 3.89 10.88 0.13
N TYR A 221 4.63 9.79 0.01
CA TYR A 221 5.28 9.42 -1.25
C TYR A 221 5.23 7.90 -1.48
N TYR A 222 5.20 7.53 -2.76
CA TYR A 222 5.27 6.12 -3.21
C TYR A 222 6.38 5.96 -4.23
N THR A 223 7.11 4.84 -4.11
CA THR A 223 8.31 4.57 -4.91
C THR A 223 8.11 3.46 -5.95
N THR A 224 6.89 2.95 -6.06
CA THR A 224 6.48 1.95 -7.06
C THR A 224 5.18 2.36 -7.73
N MET A 225 4.97 1.95 -8.96
CA MET A 225 3.69 2.20 -9.64
C MET A 225 2.53 1.46 -8.98
N ALA A 226 2.75 0.23 -8.49
CA ALA A 226 1.72 -0.49 -7.74
C ALA A 226 1.25 0.28 -6.49
N GLY A 227 2.20 0.87 -5.74
CA GLY A 227 1.87 1.72 -4.61
C GLY A 227 1.14 3.01 -5.01
N ALA A 228 1.55 3.65 -6.12
CA ALA A 228 0.89 4.85 -6.64
C ALA A 228 -0.55 4.57 -7.09
N GLU A 229 -0.78 3.46 -7.79
CA GLU A 229 -2.11 3.01 -8.21
C GLU A 229 -3.01 2.69 -7.01
N ALA A 230 -2.48 1.94 -6.03
CA ALA A 230 -3.19 1.61 -4.80
C ALA A 230 -3.58 2.86 -4.00
N ALA A 231 -2.67 3.84 -3.91
CA ALA A 231 -2.94 5.11 -3.24
C ALA A 231 -3.98 5.95 -4.01
N THR A 232 -3.91 5.96 -5.34
CA THR A 232 -4.91 6.66 -6.17
C THR A 232 -6.28 6.01 -6.03
N GLU A 233 -6.36 4.69 -5.97
CA GLU A 233 -7.61 3.97 -5.69
C GLU A 233 -8.15 4.29 -4.29
N ALA A 234 -7.27 4.38 -3.30
CA ALA A 234 -7.64 4.78 -1.94
C ALA A 234 -8.22 6.22 -1.89
N LEU A 235 -7.67 7.14 -2.67
CA LEU A 235 -8.16 8.53 -2.75
C LEU A 235 -9.63 8.64 -3.21
N LYS A 236 -10.11 7.70 -4.01
CA LYS A 236 -11.52 7.63 -4.45
C LYS A 236 -12.50 7.41 -3.27
N HIS A 237 -11.98 6.97 -2.12
CA HIS A 237 -12.74 6.70 -0.90
C HIS A 237 -12.45 7.70 0.23
N ALA A 238 -11.80 8.83 -0.07
CA ALA A 238 -11.41 9.81 0.95
C ALA A 238 -12.59 10.47 1.69
N GLU A 239 -13.75 10.48 1.08
CA GLU A 239 -14.99 10.96 1.68
C GLU A 239 -15.81 9.77 2.23
N GLY A 240 -16.29 9.88 3.47
CA GLY A 240 -17.22 8.89 4.04
C GLY A 240 -16.58 7.64 4.63
N ILE A 241 -15.41 7.76 5.26
CA ILE A 241 -14.80 6.62 5.96
C ILE A 241 -15.66 6.19 7.14
N GLU A 242 -16.20 4.98 7.07
CA GLU A 242 -16.88 4.34 8.19
C GLU A 242 -15.92 3.44 8.96
N VAL A 243 -15.91 3.59 10.28
CA VAL A 243 -15.17 2.71 11.19
C VAL A 243 -16.12 1.63 11.69
N GLN A 244 -15.80 0.39 11.38
CA GLN A 244 -16.56 -0.78 11.83
C GLN A 244 -15.79 -1.51 12.93
N SER A 245 -16.53 -2.10 13.88
CA SER A 245 -15.91 -2.98 14.86
C SER A 245 -15.54 -4.32 14.21
N LEU A 246 -14.41 -4.89 14.63
CA LEU A 246 -13.99 -6.21 14.16
C LEU A 246 -15.02 -7.30 14.50
N GLN A 247 -15.71 -7.15 15.64
CA GLN A 247 -16.75 -8.06 16.08
C GLN A 247 -17.97 -8.04 15.15
N ALA A 248 -18.38 -6.86 14.66
CA ALA A 248 -19.47 -6.76 13.69
C ALA A 248 -19.09 -7.45 12.36
N LEU A 249 -17.90 -7.20 11.86
CA LEU A 249 -17.40 -7.87 10.66
C LEU A 249 -17.36 -9.41 10.81
N HIS A 250 -16.97 -9.92 11.97
CA HIS A 250 -16.97 -11.36 12.22
C HIS A 250 -18.40 -11.94 12.32
N ALA A 251 -19.34 -11.22 12.91
CA ALA A 251 -20.72 -11.64 12.97
C ALA A 251 -21.35 -11.76 11.55
N GLU A 252 -21.13 -10.77 10.71
CA GLU A 252 -21.55 -10.80 9.30
C GLU A 252 -20.93 -11.97 8.53
N LEU A 253 -19.64 -12.24 8.78
CA LEU A 253 -18.93 -13.36 8.17
C LEU A 253 -19.52 -14.72 8.64
N GLU A 254 -19.82 -14.87 9.92
CA GLU A 254 -20.45 -16.06 10.49
C GLU A 254 -21.83 -16.32 9.89
N GLU A 255 -22.65 -15.29 9.77
CA GLU A 255 -23.97 -15.37 9.14
C GLU A 255 -23.85 -15.78 7.67
N GLY A 256 -22.93 -15.18 6.91
CA GLY A 256 -22.68 -15.53 5.52
C GLY A 256 -22.21 -16.98 5.34
N LEU A 257 -21.31 -17.46 6.21
CA LEU A 257 -20.85 -18.85 6.22
C LEU A 257 -21.96 -19.84 6.63
N ALA A 258 -22.84 -19.46 7.55
CA ALA A 258 -23.98 -20.29 7.97
C ALA A 258 -25.00 -20.45 6.84
N ALA A 259 -25.19 -19.43 6.01
CA ALA A 259 -26.11 -19.46 4.86
C ALA A 259 -25.58 -20.31 3.67
N THR A 260 -24.27 -20.61 3.63
CA THR A 260 -23.68 -21.40 2.56
C THR A 260 -23.63 -22.89 2.97
N PRO A 261 -24.27 -23.82 2.24
CA PRO A 261 -24.18 -25.25 2.54
C PRO A 261 -22.73 -25.73 2.55
N ALA A 262 -22.42 -26.65 3.46
CA ALA A 262 -21.11 -27.33 3.42
C ALA A 262 -21.02 -28.17 2.13
N ALA A 263 -20.01 -27.89 1.29
CA ALA A 263 -19.72 -28.67 0.10
C ALA A 263 -19.18 -30.06 0.45
#